data_d207db79304e8b1712c0cdb2cec0244b
#
_entry.id   d207db79304e8b1712c0cdb2cec0244b
#
_cell.length_a   1.000
_cell.length_b   1.000
_cell.length_c   1.000
_cell.angle_alpha   90.00
_cell.angle_beta   90.00
_cell.angle_gamma   90.00
#
_symmetry.space_group_name_H-M   'P 1'
#
loop_
_entity.id
_entity.type
_entity.pdbx_description
1 polymer ?
#
loop_
_entity_poly.entity_id
_entity_poly.type
_entity_poly.pdbx_seq_one_letter_code
_entity_poly.pdbx_strand_id
1 'polypeptide(L)'
;MRKFAILLGVLSTLGAAQAAELGDTDAPIRLAINEWTGQHISTQVAGQILEQAGYTVEYVTAGYMNMYQAMADGEISAALEVWESNVSDQYYEQLEAGGVVEIGDLGLVAREGFAYPAHVAELCPGLPAWEALQDCALQFATAETIPQGRLVDYPADWGTPGADRVAGLELPFRAVPAGSEGALIAELRASTERQTPLLMVFWQPHWAISAYDVQFVDLPAGVPECYEDPSWGVNPNAVADCDFLSSRIFKVAWSGFQDQWPAAYEILEAYQLMTEDQQVMMGAVDVDGRAVEEVVAEYLAENADAVSAIIAAATQ
;
A
#
# COMPACT_ATOMS: atom_id res chain seq x y z
N MET A 1 -72.29 -8.00 20.96
CA MET A 1 -70.86 -8.05 21.40
C MET A 1 -70.01 -7.65 20.22
N ARG A 2 -69.61 -6.38 20.19
CA ARG A 2 -68.77 -5.78 19.10
C ARG A 2 -67.30 -6.00 19.49
N LYS A 3 -66.53 -6.71 18.65
CA LYS A 3 -65.07 -6.84 18.80
C LYS A 3 -64.43 -5.66 18.11
N PHE A 4 -63.77 -4.81 18.89
CA PHE A 4 -62.81 -3.79 18.40
C PHE A 4 -61.50 -4.43 18.06
N ALA A 5 -61.05 -4.35 16.81
CA ALA A 5 -59.69 -4.69 16.39
C ALA A 5 -58.82 -3.41 16.45
N ILE A 6 -57.82 -3.43 17.32
CA ILE A 6 -56.81 -2.37 17.38
C ILE A 6 -55.72 -2.70 16.35
N LEU A 7 -55.65 -1.89 15.30
CA LEU A 7 -54.54 -1.93 14.34
C LEU A 7 -53.34 -1.15 14.98
N LEU A 8 -52.34 -1.87 15.40
CA LEU A 8 -51.02 -1.24 15.70
C LEU A 8 -50.31 -0.93 14.39
N GLY A 9 -50.27 0.34 14.01
CA GLY A 9 -49.42 0.83 12.95
C GLY A 9 -47.95 0.86 13.43
N VAL A 10 -47.14 0.00 12.87
CA VAL A 10 -45.66 0.09 12.99
C VAL A 10 -45.23 1.22 12.07
N LEU A 11 -44.93 2.38 12.63
CA LEU A 11 -44.18 3.44 11.93
C LEU A 11 -42.72 2.96 11.83
N SER A 12 -42.36 2.43 10.67
CA SER A 12 -40.96 2.27 10.28
C SER A 12 -40.42 3.65 9.97
N THR A 13 -39.69 4.25 10.88
CA THR A 13 -38.85 5.42 10.56
C THR A 13 -37.70 4.94 9.70
N LEU A 14 -37.84 5.04 8.39
CA LEU A 14 -36.68 5.09 7.49
C LEU A 14 -35.93 6.38 7.87
N GLY A 15 -34.82 6.22 8.61
CA GLY A 15 -33.85 7.28 8.77
C GLY A 15 -33.33 7.60 7.35
N ALA A 16 -33.73 8.72 6.80
CA ALA A 16 -33.03 9.29 5.64
C ALA A 16 -31.60 9.57 6.13
N ALA A 17 -30.63 8.90 5.54
CA ALA A 17 -29.24 9.33 5.65
C ALA A 17 -29.22 10.78 5.14
N GLN A 18 -28.85 11.71 5.97
CA GLN A 18 -28.73 13.12 5.60
C GLN A 18 -27.40 13.25 4.90
N ALA A 19 -27.40 13.69 3.64
CA ALA A 19 -26.18 13.93 2.89
C ALA A 19 -25.27 14.93 3.60
N ALA A 20 -23.97 14.74 3.49
CA ALA A 20 -23.02 15.68 4.04
C ALA A 20 -22.96 16.96 3.20
N GLU A 21 -22.67 18.08 3.86
CA GLU A 21 -22.38 19.33 3.16
C GLU A 21 -21.00 19.26 2.50
N LEU A 22 -20.79 19.98 1.38
CA LEU A 22 -19.47 20.02 0.72
C LEU A 22 -18.39 20.62 1.64
N GLY A 23 -18.74 21.54 2.52
CA GLY A 23 -17.80 22.23 3.38
C GLY A 23 -17.01 23.32 2.63
N ASP A 24 -15.72 23.47 2.94
CA ASP A 24 -14.86 24.52 2.37
C ASP A 24 -14.33 24.13 0.98
N THR A 25 -15.08 24.46 -0.07
CA THR A 25 -14.69 24.19 -1.47
C THR A 25 -13.64 25.17 -2.02
N ASP A 26 -13.35 26.28 -1.30
CA ASP A 26 -12.34 27.25 -1.72
C ASP A 26 -10.93 26.83 -1.29
N ALA A 27 -10.81 26.04 -0.23
CA ALA A 27 -9.55 25.48 0.21
C ALA A 27 -9.21 24.19 -0.56
N PRO A 28 -7.97 24.05 -1.07
CA PRO A 28 -7.58 22.84 -1.79
C PRO A 28 -7.43 21.65 -0.84
N ILE A 29 -7.88 20.48 -1.28
CA ILE A 29 -7.57 19.20 -0.64
C ILE A 29 -6.20 18.75 -1.14
N ARG A 30 -5.21 18.67 -0.23
CA ARG A 30 -3.83 18.30 -0.56
C ARG A 30 -3.61 16.81 -0.32
N LEU A 31 -3.47 16.04 -1.40
CA LEU A 31 -3.24 14.60 -1.35
C LEU A 31 -1.75 14.29 -1.46
N ALA A 32 -1.25 13.42 -0.57
CA ALA A 32 0.14 12.98 -0.62
C ALA A 32 0.42 12.14 -1.87
N ILE A 33 1.52 12.44 -2.56
CA ILE A 33 2.11 11.60 -3.60
C ILE A 33 3.43 11.04 -3.06
N ASN A 34 3.50 9.72 -2.94
CA ASN A 34 4.71 8.98 -2.64
C ASN A 34 5.37 8.49 -3.95
N GLU A 35 6.40 7.63 -3.87
CA GLU A 35 7.32 7.42 -5.01
C GLU A 35 7.04 6.17 -5.85
N TRP A 36 5.90 5.47 -5.68
CA TRP A 36 5.59 4.28 -6.48
C TRP A 36 4.29 4.43 -7.27
N THR A 37 4.26 3.80 -8.44
CA THR A 37 3.20 3.96 -9.43
C THR A 37 1.81 3.55 -8.89
N GLY A 38 1.72 2.50 -8.06
CA GLY A 38 0.45 2.10 -7.45
C GLY A 38 -0.17 3.21 -6.61
N GLN A 39 0.63 3.89 -5.80
CA GLN A 39 0.19 4.99 -4.95
C GLN A 39 -0.22 6.23 -5.79
N HIS A 40 0.51 6.53 -6.85
CA HIS A 40 0.10 7.60 -7.78
C HIS A 40 -1.29 7.32 -8.36
N ILE A 41 -1.55 6.07 -8.77
CA ILE A 41 -2.85 5.65 -9.30
C ILE A 41 -3.94 5.78 -8.23
N SER A 42 -3.73 5.21 -7.04
CA SER A 42 -4.69 5.26 -5.94
C SER A 42 -5.05 6.70 -5.56
N THR A 43 -4.04 7.57 -5.51
CA THR A 43 -4.23 8.98 -5.17
C THR A 43 -4.90 9.76 -6.29
N GLN A 44 -4.52 9.52 -7.55
CA GLN A 44 -5.14 10.17 -8.70
C GLN A 44 -6.60 9.75 -8.91
N VAL A 45 -6.94 8.49 -8.67
CA VAL A 45 -8.35 8.02 -8.72
C VAL A 45 -9.18 8.78 -7.69
N ALA A 46 -8.74 8.83 -6.44
CA ALA A 46 -9.43 9.57 -5.39
C ALA A 46 -9.52 11.07 -5.71
N GLY A 47 -8.41 11.67 -6.14
CA GLY A 47 -8.35 13.10 -6.47
C GLY A 47 -9.32 13.48 -7.60
N GLN A 48 -9.33 12.73 -8.69
CA GLN A 48 -10.26 13.01 -9.81
C GLN A 48 -11.73 12.75 -9.44
N ILE A 49 -12.04 11.84 -8.51
CA ILE A 49 -13.40 11.69 -7.96
C ILE A 49 -13.76 12.93 -7.14
N LEU A 50 -12.87 13.45 -6.30
CA LEU A 50 -13.09 14.67 -5.53
C LEU A 50 -13.27 15.90 -6.44
N GLU A 51 -12.49 16.01 -7.52
CA GLU A 51 -12.66 17.08 -8.52
C GLU A 51 -14.03 17.00 -9.22
N GLN A 52 -14.52 15.80 -9.56
CA GLN A 52 -15.86 15.61 -10.09
C GLN A 52 -16.96 15.97 -9.08
N ALA A 53 -16.68 15.86 -7.78
CA ALA A 53 -17.59 16.29 -6.72
C ALA A 53 -17.56 17.81 -6.47
N GLY A 54 -16.64 18.55 -7.11
CA GLY A 54 -16.55 20.01 -7.05
C GLY A 54 -15.44 20.56 -6.13
N TYR A 55 -14.51 19.73 -5.65
CA TYR A 55 -13.37 20.18 -4.87
C TYR A 55 -12.19 20.57 -5.74
N THR A 56 -11.33 21.44 -5.22
CA THR A 56 -10.00 21.68 -5.78
C THR A 56 -9.02 20.72 -5.13
N VAL A 57 -8.23 19.98 -5.94
CA VAL A 57 -7.23 19.02 -5.45
C VAL A 57 -5.83 19.47 -5.83
N GLU A 58 -4.91 19.38 -4.88
CA GLU A 58 -3.48 19.57 -5.08
C GLU A 58 -2.73 18.28 -4.71
N TYR A 59 -1.73 17.90 -5.50
CA TYR A 59 -0.90 16.72 -5.23
C TYR A 59 0.44 17.18 -4.68
N VAL A 60 0.80 16.70 -3.48
CA VAL A 60 1.98 17.11 -2.72
C VAL A 60 2.95 15.94 -2.61
N THR A 61 4.12 16.04 -3.21
CA THR A 61 5.17 15.02 -3.06
C THR A 61 5.67 14.98 -1.63
N ALA A 62 5.62 13.82 -1.00
CA ALA A 62 6.04 13.60 0.37
C ALA A 62 6.72 12.24 0.53
N GLY A 63 7.76 12.16 1.35
CA GLY A 63 8.38 10.89 1.71
C GLY A 63 7.45 10.05 2.57
N TYR A 64 7.32 8.77 2.23
CA TYR A 64 6.34 7.86 2.84
C TYR A 64 6.45 7.79 4.37
N MET A 65 7.66 7.65 4.90
CA MET A 65 7.89 7.50 6.34
C MET A 65 7.71 8.78 7.15
N ASN A 66 7.74 9.95 6.50
CA ASN A 66 7.84 11.25 7.18
C ASN A 66 6.65 12.21 6.92
N MET A 67 5.63 11.78 6.16
CA MET A 67 4.51 12.66 5.77
C MET A 67 3.52 12.94 6.93
N TYR A 68 3.52 12.12 7.97
CA TYR A 68 2.48 12.14 9.00
C TYR A 68 2.52 13.39 9.89
N GLN A 69 3.71 13.97 10.10
CA GLN A 69 3.80 15.25 10.81
C GLN A 69 3.19 16.40 10.00
N ALA A 70 3.53 16.50 8.71
CA ALA A 70 2.93 17.49 7.82
C ALA A 70 1.40 17.31 7.69
N MET A 71 0.93 16.06 7.77
CA MET A 71 -0.50 15.77 7.81
C MET A 71 -1.13 16.24 9.14
N ALA A 72 -0.51 15.96 10.28
CA ALA A 72 -1.00 16.43 11.58
C ALA A 72 -1.05 17.97 11.67
N ASP A 73 -0.11 18.65 11.00
CA ASP A 73 -0.06 20.12 10.91
C ASP A 73 -1.05 20.70 9.86
N GLY A 74 -1.79 19.84 9.13
CA GLY A 74 -2.76 20.23 8.10
C GLY A 74 -2.14 20.71 6.78
N GLU A 75 -0.83 20.50 6.57
CA GLU A 75 -0.14 20.81 5.31
C GLU A 75 -0.44 19.76 4.21
N ILE A 76 -0.70 18.52 4.61
CA ILE A 76 -1.21 17.41 3.79
C ILE A 76 -2.57 17.03 4.32
N SER A 77 -3.57 16.94 3.45
CA SER A 77 -4.95 16.63 3.84
C SER A 77 -5.20 15.14 4.01
N ALA A 78 -4.67 14.30 3.09
CA ALA A 78 -4.82 12.84 3.16
C ALA A 78 -3.72 12.10 2.38
N ALA A 79 -3.52 10.83 2.76
CA ALA A 79 -2.73 9.82 2.04
C ALA A 79 -3.63 8.61 1.76
N LEU A 80 -3.67 8.14 0.50
CA LEU A 80 -4.69 7.20 0.03
C LEU A 80 -4.22 5.74 -0.03
N GLU A 81 -2.93 5.50 0.09
CA GLU A 81 -2.36 4.15 0.06
C GLU A 81 -1.28 4.01 1.14
N VAL A 82 -1.72 3.67 2.35
CA VAL A 82 -0.84 3.43 3.50
C VAL A 82 -0.81 1.94 3.78
N TRP A 83 0.38 1.36 3.79
CA TRP A 83 0.62 -0.07 4.01
C TRP A 83 0.87 -0.33 5.50
N GLU A 84 -0.04 -1.05 6.14
CA GLU A 84 0.03 -1.33 7.58
C GLU A 84 1.31 -2.06 8.00
N SER A 85 1.83 -2.93 7.12
CA SER A 85 3.09 -3.67 7.33
C SER A 85 4.33 -2.80 7.41
N ASN A 86 4.25 -1.55 6.94
CA ASN A 86 5.42 -0.69 6.76
C ASN A 86 5.16 0.78 7.13
N VAL A 87 4.28 1.03 8.10
CA VAL A 87 4.10 2.39 8.65
C VAL A 87 5.24 2.74 9.60
N SER A 88 5.58 4.04 9.67
CA SER A 88 6.60 4.54 10.60
C SER A 88 6.06 4.73 12.02
N ASP A 89 6.95 4.79 13.00
CA ASP A 89 6.61 5.17 14.37
C ASP A 89 5.91 6.54 14.41
N GLN A 90 6.27 7.47 13.52
CA GLN A 90 5.63 8.78 13.42
C GLN A 90 4.12 8.68 13.13
N TYR A 91 3.69 7.69 12.35
CA TYR A 91 2.26 7.45 12.13
C TYR A 91 1.54 7.15 13.46
N TYR A 92 2.06 6.19 14.24
CA TYR A 92 1.45 5.82 15.51
C TYR A 92 1.46 6.97 16.52
N GLU A 93 2.56 7.74 16.57
CA GLU A 93 2.65 8.94 17.41
C GLU A 93 1.57 9.97 17.05
N GLN A 94 1.35 10.24 15.76
CA GLN A 94 0.34 11.21 15.33
C GLN A 94 -1.09 10.65 15.46
N LEU A 95 -1.30 9.36 15.30
CA LEU A 95 -2.60 8.71 15.55
C LEU A 95 -2.97 8.82 17.04
N GLU A 96 -2.05 8.51 17.96
CA GLU A 96 -2.25 8.61 19.41
C GLU A 96 -2.46 10.06 19.86
N ALA A 97 -1.73 10.99 19.26
CA ALA A 97 -1.89 12.44 19.54
C ALA A 97 -3.18 13.02 18.96
N GLY A 98 -3.91 12.31 18.10
CA GLY A 98 -5.12 12.80 17.42
C GLY A 98 -4.82 13.81 16.31
N GLY A 99 -3.61 13.81 15.75
CA GLY A 99 -3.23 14.66 14.63
C GLY A 99 -3.68 14.07 13.27
N VAL A 100 -3.81 12.75 13.20
CA VAL A 100 -4.31 12.03 12.02
C VAL A 100 -5.43 11.07 12.40
N VAL A 101 -6.23 10.66 11.41
CA VAL A 101 -7.32 9.67 11.55
C VAL A 101 -7.29 8.70 10.38
N GLU A 102 -7.68 7.45 10.62
CA GLU A 102 -7.94 6.49 9.54
C GLU A 102 -9.31 6.76 8.91
N ILE A 103 -9.37 6.73 7.56
CA ILE A 103 -10.63 6.87 6.83
C ILE A 103 -11.24 5.48 6.48
N GLY A 104 -10.42 4.43 6.46
CA GLY A 104 -10.85 3.07 6.12
C GLY A 104 -9.95 2.40 5.09
N ASP A 105 -10.25 1.15 4.78
CA ASP A 105 -9.46 0.33 3.87
C ASP A 105 -9.59 0.79 2.43
N LEU A 106 -8.50 0.65 1.65
CA LEU A 106 -8.50 0.98 0.22
C LEU A 106 -9.12 -0.14 -0.65
N GLY A 107 -9.16 -1.38 -0.14
CA GLY A 107 -9.74 -2.53 -0.85
C GLY A 107 -8.71 -3.42 -1.56
N LEU A 108 -7.45 -3.03 -1.61
CA LEU A 108 -6.38 -3.81 -2.23
C LEU A 108 -5.98 -5.01 -1.37
N VAL A 109 -5.61 -6.12 -2.03
CA VAL A 109 -5.06 -7.31 -1.36
C VAL A 109 -3.54 -7.22 -1.35
N ALA A 110 -2.97 -6.90 -0.20
CA ALA A 110 -1.55 -6.70 -0.01
C ALA A 110 -0.80 -8.02 0.24
N ARG A 111 0.39 -8.12 -0.32
CA ARG A 111 1.45 -9.05 0.08
C ARG A 111 2.80 -8.38 -0.10
N GLU A 112 3.68 -8.54 0.87
CA GLU A 112 5.10 -8.19 0.77
C GLU A 112 5.94 -9.42 1.10
N GLY A 113 7.18 -9.46 0.66
CA GLY A 113 8.04 -10.59 0.97
C GLY A 113 9.39 -10.54 0.26
N PHE A 114 10.26 -11.48 0.61
CA PHE A 114 11.41 -11.78 -0.22
C PHE A 114 10.93 -12.46 -1.50
N ALA A 115 11.37 -11.94 -2.62
CA ALA A 115 10.90 -12.34 -3.93
C ALA A 115 12.06 -12.61 -4.91
N TYR A 116 11.82 -13.45 -5.88
CA TYR A 116 12.79 -13.83 -6.90
C TYR A 116 12.10 -14.21 -8.20
N PRO A 117 12.72 -14.01 -9.40
CA PRO A 117 12.21 -14.56 -10.66
C PRO A 117 12.28 -16.09 -10.66
N ALA A 118 11.30 -16.79 -11.20
CA ALA A 118 11.15 -18.24 -11.11
C ALA A 118 12.41 -19.03 -11.50
N HIS A 119 13.21 -18.55 -12.50
CA HIS A 119 14.45 -19.21 -12.92
C HIS A 119 15.50 -19.33 -11.78
N VAL A 120 15.42 -18.48 -10.76
CA VAL A 120 16.37 -18.48 -9.64
C VAL A 120 16.24 -19.75 -8.79
N ALA A 121 15.09 -20.42 -8.81
CA ALA A 121 14.92 -21.71 -8.11
C ALA A 121 15.86 -22.80 -8.65
N GLU A 122 16.29 -22.72 -9.91
CA GLU A 122 17.30 -23.61 -10.47
C GLU A 122 18.71 -23.31 -9.96
N LEU A 123 18.97 -22.02 -9.66
CA LEU A 123 20.28 -21.55 -9.15
C LEU A 123 20.41 -21.72 -7.62
N CYS A 124 19.28 -21.73 -6.92
CA CYS A 124 19.17 -21.94 -5.48
C CYS A 124 18.18 -23.07 -5.18
N PRO A 125 18.57 -24.33 -5.33
CA PRO A 125 17.71 -25.48 -5.08
C PRO A 125 17.20 -25.49 -3.63
N GLY A 126 15.90 -25.70 -3.47
CA GLY A 126 15.21 -25.66 -2.19
C GLY A 126 14.28 -24.47 -2.04
N LEU A 127 14.42 -23.40 -2.84
CA LEU A 127 13.39 -22.36 -2.90
C LEU A 127 12.04 -22.99 -3.29
N PRO A 128 10.92 -22.53 -2.73
CA PRO A 128 10.75 -21.30 -1.95
C PRO A 128 11.10 -21.37 -0.45
N ALA A 129 11.51 -22.52 0.11
CA ALA A 129 11.85 -22.60 1.53
C ALA A 129 13.03 -21.66 1.87
N TRP A 130 12.86 -20.81 2.88
CA TRP A 130 13.84 -19.78 3.23
C TRP A 130 15.19 -20.33 3.67
N GLU A 131 15.21 -21.53 4.24
CA GLU A 131 16.43 -22.21 4.67
C GLU A 131 17.42 -22.43 3.50
N ALA A 132 16.90 -22.56 2.26
CA ALA A 132 17.74 -22.68 1.08
C ALA A 132 18.67 -21.47 0.91
N LEU A 133 18.24 -20.27 1.35
CA LEU A 133 19.05 -19.05 1.29
C LEU A 133 20.33 -19.14 2.11
N GLN A 134 20.35 -19.94 3.18
CA GLN A 134 21.57 -20.17 3.98
C GLN A 134 22.69 -20.83 3.16
N ASP A 135 22.33 -21.76 2.31
CA ASP A 135 23.29 -22.56 1.52
C ASP A 135 23.66 -21.89 0.19
N CYS A 136 22.73 -21.14 -0.42
CA CYS A 136 22.94 -20.57 -1.74
C CYS A 136 23.33 -19.09 -1.77
N ALA A 137 23.50 -18.44 -0.62
CA ALA A 137 23.76 -17.00 -0.52
C ALA A 137 24.88 -16.51 -1.44
N LEU A 138 25.96 -17.30 -1.56
CA LEU A 138 27.12 -16.92 -2.38
C LEU A 138 26.75 -16.79 -3.88
N GLN A 139 25.70 -17.45 -4.36
CA GLN A 139 25.20 -17.31 -5.74
C GLN A 139 24.69 -15.89 -6.01
N PHE A 140 24.16 -15.24 -4.97
CA PHE A 140 23.64 -13.86 -5.02
C PHE A 140 24.69 -12.79 -4.72
N ALA A 141 25.94 -13.20 -4.43
CA ALA A 141 26.99 -12.25 -4.07
C ALA A 141 27.40 -11.36 -5.26
N THR A 142 27.67 -10.11 -4.96
CA THR A 142 28.26 -9.15 -5.90
C THR A 142 29.67 -8.74 -5.44
N ALA A 143 30.39 -7.98 -6.25
CA ALA A 143 31.71 -7.47 -5.86
C ALA A 143 31.65 -6.61 -4.58
N GLU A 144 30.49 -6.01 -4.28
CA GLU A 144 30.29 -5.14 -3.11
C GLU A 144 29.84 -5.89 -1.87
N THR A 145 29.25 -7.09 -2.03
CA THR A 145 28.63 -7.81 -0.91
C THR A 145 29.40 -9.06 -0.50
N ILE A 146 30.26 -9.61 -1.37
CA ILE A 146 31.04 -10.84 -1.10
C ILE A 146 31.77 -10.78 0.25
N PRO A 147 31.69 -11.82 1.12
CA PRO A 147 31.17 -13.16 0.86
C PRO A 147 29.64 -13.31 1.07
N GLN A 148 28.92 -12.25 1.38
CA GLN A 148 27.46 -12.28 1.58
C GLN A 148 26.73 -12.21 0.27
N GLY A 149 25.55 -12.87 0.18
CA GLY A 149 24.58 -12.67 -0.88
C GLY A 149 24.04 -11.23 -0.84
N ARG A 150 23.59 -10.71 -1.98
CA ARG A 150 22.90 -9.43 -2.07
C ARG A 150 21.40 -9.64 -2.00
N LEU A 151 20.73 -8.98 -1.06
CA LEU A 151 19.29 -8.74 -1.08
C LEU A 151 19.08 -7.30 -1.55
N VAL A 152 18.31 -7.07 -2.61
CA VAL A 152 17.88 -5.73 -3.02
C VAL A 152 16.69 -5.35 -2.15
N ASP A 153 16.88 -4.38 -1.27
CA ASP A 153 15.84 -3.89 -0.34
C ASP A 153 15.07 -2.73 -0.95
N TYR A 154 14.01 -2.32 -0.31
CA TYR A 154 13.25 -1.12 -0.68
C TYR A 154 14.13 0.13 -0.72
N PRO A 155 13.72 1.19 -1.43
CA PRO A 155 14.29 2.52 -1.25
C PRO A 155 14.35 2.91 0.23
N ALA A 156 15.42 3.54 0.66
CA ALA A 156 15.68 3.78 2.09
C ALA A 156 14.61 4.63 2.79
N ASP A 157 13.87 5.44 2.04
CA ASP A 157 12.75 6.26 2.52
C ASP A 157 11.43 5.48 2.66
N TRP A 158 11.40 4.19 2.26
CA TRP A 158 10.29 3.27 2.52
C TRP A 158 10.55 2.35 3.72
N GLY A 159 11.66 2.54 4.45
CA GLY A 159 12.07 1.69 5.57
C GLY A 159 13.11 0.63 5.19
N THR A 160 13.39 -0.28 6.11
CA THR A 160 14.46 -1.29 5.98
C THR A 160 13.97 -2.72 6.24
N PRO A 161 12.79 -3.12 5.74
CA PRO A 161 12.19 -4.40 6.15
C PRO A 161 13.01 -5.62 5.71
N GLY A 162 13.79 -5.50 4.63
CA GLY A 162 14.69 -6.57 4.18
C GLY A 162 15.91 -6.73 5.10
N ALA A 163 16.51 -5.62 5.52
CA ALA A 163 17.64 -5.63 6.43
C ALA A 163 17.27 -6.24 7.80
N ASP A 164 16.08 -5.91 8.31
CA ASP A 164 15.60 -6.42 9.59
C ASP A 164 15.46 -7.96 9.57
N ARG A 165 14.88 -8.50 8.50
CA ARG A 165 14.71 -9.95 8.32
C ARG A 165 16.03 -10.68 8.06
N VAL A 166 16.94 -10.07 7.31
CA VAL A 166 18.30 -10.61 7.13
C VAL A 166 18.97 -10.75 8.48
N ALA A 167 18.86 -9.75 9.36
CA ALA A 167 19.42 -9.79 10.69
C ALA A 167 18.67 -10.78 11.60
N GLY A 168 17.34 -10.75 11.61
CA GLY A 168 16.51 -11.61 12.44
C GLY A 168 16.71 -13.09 12.14
N LEU A 169 16.72 -13.47 10.87
CA LEU A 169 16.90 -14.86 10.39
C LEU A 169 18.39 -15.27 10.30
N GLU A 170 19.34 -14.39 10.67
CA GLU A 170 20.78 -14.62 10.53
C GLU A 170 21.19 -15.10 9.13
N LEU A 171 20.53 -14.53 8.08
CA LEU A 171 20.84 -14.90 6.70
C LEU A 171 22.22 -14.37 6.29
N PRO A 172 23.04 -15.15 5.56
CA PRO A 172 24.33 -14.70 5.06
C PRO A 172 24.19 -13.75 3.87
N PHE A 173 23.34 -12.76 4.00
CA PHE A 173 23.02 -11.73 3.02
C PHE A 173 23.36 -10.33 3.56
N ARG A 174 23.51 -9.40 2.62
CA ARG A 174 23.57 -7.98 2.86
C ARG A 174 22.42 -7.32 2.13
N ALA A 175 21.55 -6.65 2.85
CA ALA A 175 20.50 -5.82 2.28
C ALA A 175 21.13 -4.54 1.70
N VAL A 176 20.77 -4.23 0.45
CA VAL A 176 21.26 -3.06 -0.29
C VAL A 176 20.03 -2.31 -0.78
N PRO A 177 19.76 -1.10 -0.26
CA PRO A 177 18.60 -0.33 -0.67
C PRO A 177 18.61 -0.02 -2.17
N ALA A 178 17.46 -0.17 -2.83
CA ALA A 178 17.26 0.31 -4.18
C ALA A 178 17.18 1.85 -4.21
N GLY A 179 17.42 2.45 -5.36
CA GLY A 179 17.28 3.90 -5.50
C GLY A 179 15.84 4.36 -5.72
N SER A 180 14.96 3.48 -6.21
CA SER A 180 13.56 3.76 -6.54
C SER A 180 12.83 2.47 -6.94
N GLU A 181 11.49 2.51 -7.09
CA GLU A 181 10.71 1.43 -7.72
C GLU A 181 11.26 1.08 -9.11
N GLY A 182 11.53 2.09 -9.94
CA GLY A 182 12.11 1.89 -11.28
C GLY A 182 13.45 1.14 -11.26
N ALA A 183 14.28 1.34 -10.21
CA ALA A 183 15.52 0.59 -10.02
C ALA A 183 15.24 -0.87 -9.67
N LEU A 184 14.25 -1.16 -8.82
CA LEU A 184 13.80 -2.54 -8.51
C LEU A 184 13.33 -3.26 -9.79
N ILE A 185 12.52 -2.60 -10.61
CA ILE A 185 12.05 -3.14 -11.90
C ILE A 185 13.20 -3.37 -12.87
N ALA A 186 14.18 -2.47 -12.92
CA ALA A 186 15.36 -2.64 -13.79
C ALA A 186 16.22 -3.85 -13.38
N GLU A 187 16.41 -4.07 -12.07
CA GLU A 187 17.09 -5.27 -11.53
C GLU A 187 16.32 -6.56 -11.91
N LEU A 188 15.00 -6.55 -11.73
CA LEU A 188 14.13 -7.68 -12.04
C LEU A 188 14.18 -8.02 -13.54
N ARG A 189 14.07 -7.02 -14.41
CA ARG A 189 14.21 -7.17 -15.86
C ARG A 189 15.58 -7.75 -16.23
N ALA A 190 16.65 -7.15 -15.72
CA ALA A 190 18.01 -7.56 -16.02
C ALA A 190 18.30 -9.00 -15.57
N SER A 191 17.81 -9.39 -14.39
CA SER A 191 17.91 -10.75 -13.87
C SER A 191 17.18 -11.75 -14.77
N THR A 192 15.94 -11.43 -15.15
CA THR A 192 15.12 -12.29 -16.01
C THR A 192 15.73 -12.46 -17.41
N GLU A 193 16.19 -11.37 -18.04
CA GLU A 193 16.81 -11.41 -19.38
C GLU A 193 18.13 -12.17 -19.40
N ARG A 194 18.94 -12.04 -18.36
CA ARG A 194 20.28 -12.63 -18.28
C ARG A 194 20.31 -13.95 -17.54
N GLN A 195 19.20 -14.38 -16.96
CA GLN A 195 19.09 -15.58 -16.13
C GLN A 195 20.11 -15.55 -14.96
N THR A 196 20.26 -14.39 -14.34
CA THR A 196 21.17 -14.17 -13.19
C THR A 196 20.42 -14.21 -11.88
N PRO A 197 21.09 -14.60 -10.76
CA PRO A 197 20.43 -14.62 -9.46
C PRO A 197 19.96 -13.22 -9.03
N LEU A 198 18.75 -13.14 -8.51
CA LEU A 198 18.20 -11.95 -7.85
C LEU A 198 17.33 -12.40 -6.68
N LEU A 199 17.61 -11.82 -5.52
CA LEU A 199 16.72 -11.82 -4.35
C LEU A 199 16.42 -10.37 -4.01
N MET A 200 15.14 -10.04 -3.82
CA MET A 200 14.72 -8.68 -3.54
C MET A 200 13.54 -8.66 -2.57
N VAL A 201 13.29 -7.55 -1.90
CA VAL A 201 12.01 -7.27 -1.29
C VAL A 201 11.07 -6.75 -2.36
N PHE A 202 9.88 -7.35 -2.45
CA PHE A 202 8.89 -6.95 -3.45
C PHE A 202 7.46 -7.12 -2.92
N TRP A 203 6.46 -6.62 -3.66
CA TRP A 203 5.08 -6.56 -3.20
C TRP A 203 4.04 -6.87 -4.29
N GLN A 204 2.81 -7.15 -3.83
CA GLN A 204 1.58 -7.14 -4.64
C GLN A 204 0.57 -6.21 -3.96
N PRO A 205 -0.28 -5.52 -4.72
CA PRO A 205 -0.44 -5.60 -6.18
C PRO A 205 0.72 -4.94 -6.95
N HIS A 206 1.20 -5.62 -7.99
CA HIS A 206 2.19 -5.08 -8.93
C HIS A 206 2.15 -5.87 -10.25
N TRP A 207 2.14 -5.20 -11.40
CA TRP A 207 2.12 -5.81 -12.73
C TRP A 207 3.32 -6.73 -13.00
N ALA A 208 4.48 -6.40 -12.44
CA ALA A 208 5.72 -7.13 -12.65
C ALA A 208 5.69 -8.57 -12.10
N ILE A 209 4.82 -8.88 -11.15
CA ILE A 209 4.64 -10.25 -10.61
C ILE A 209 4.33 -11.22 -11.75
N SER A 210 3.35 -10.89 -12.57
CA SER A 210 2.96 -11.74 -13.71
C SER A 210 3.92 -11.61 -14.90
N ALA A 211 4.43 -10.39 -15.16
CA ALA A 211 5.28 -10.13 -16.32
C ALA A 211 6.65 -10.83 -16.25
N TYR A 212 7.18 -11.04 -15.06
CA TYR A 212 8.50 -11.63 -14.82
C TYR A 212 8.46 -12.95 -14.05
N ASP A 213 7.27 -13.54 -13.88
CA ASP A 213 7.06 -14.79 -13.12
C ASP A 213 7.76 -14.74 -11.75
N VAL A 214 7.43 -13.70 -10.97
CA VAL A 214 8.02 -13.48 -9.65
C VAL A 214 7.38 -14.42 -8.64
N GLN A 215 8.23 -15.12 -7.89
CA GLN A 215 7.87 -16.01 -6.81
C GLN A 215 8.30 -15.40 -5.48
N PHE A 216 7.60 -15.76 -4.39
CA PHE A 216 7.96 -15.35 -3.04
C PHE A 216 8.62 -16.49 -2.28
N VAL A 217 9.55 -16.13 -1.40
CA VAL A 217 10.17 -17.05 -0.45
C VAL A 217 9.18 -17.33 0.68
N ASP A 218 9.09 -18.59 1.10
CA ASP A 218 8.30 -19.00 2.25
C ASP A 218 9.13 -18.78 3.53
N LEU A 219 9.00 -17.59 4.12
CA LEU A 219 9.58 -17.25 5.42
C LEU A 219 8.76 -17.88 6.57
N PRO A 220 9.29 -17.96 7.82
CA PRO A 220 8.49 -18.32 8.99
C PRO A 220 7.25 -17.41 9.10
N ALA A 221 6.12 -17.93 9.61
CA ALA A 221 4.86 -17.21 9.60
C ALA A 221 4.95 -15.82 10.23
N GLY A 222 4.50 -14.79 9.51
CA GLY A 222 4.40 -13.41 9.99
C GLY A 222 3.21 -13.27 10.93
N VAL A 223 3.48 -13.02 12.20
CA VAL A 223 2.48 -12.74 13.26
C VAL A 223 2.99 -11.60 14.14
N PRO A 224 2.10 -10.84 14.82
CA PRO A 224 2.52 -9.70 15.65
C PRO A 224 3.58 -10.04 16.68
N GLU A 225 3.48 -11.22 17.32
CA GLU A 225 4.42 -11.67 18.34
C GLU A 225 5.85 -11.76 17.85
N CYS A 226 6.07 -12.05 16.57
CA CYS A 226 7.41 -12.09 15.96
C CYS A 226 8.12 -10.73 16.00
N TYR A 227 7.38 -9.65 16.04
CA TYR A 227 7.92 -8.28 16.05
C TYR A 227 8.10 -7.73 17.48
N GLU A 228 7.42 -8.32 18.45
CA GLU A 228 7.35 -7.82 19.81
C GLU A 228 8.14 -8.69 20.81
N ASP A 229 8.17 -10.01 20.59
CA ASP A 229 8.75 -10.99 21.51
C ASP A 229 9.91 -11.76 20.87
N PRO A 230 11.17 -11.44 21.20
CA PRO A 230 12.32 -12.15 20.65
C PRO A 230 12.32 -13.66 20.91
N SER A 231 11.56 -14.14 21.90
CA SER A 231 11.48 -15.58 22.21
C SER A 231 10.52 -16.36 21.31
N TRP A 232 9.74 -15.66 20.50
CA TRP A 232 8.67 -16.26 19.71
C TRP A 232 9.16 -16.95 18.43
N GLY A 233 10.09 -16.34 17.71
CA GLY A 233 10.51 -16.77 16.38
C GLY A 233 11.55 -17.89 16.36
N VAL A 234 12.20 -18.09 15.22
CA VAL A 234 13.26 -19.10 15.03
C VAL A 234 14.57 -18.67 15.65
N ASN A 235 14.77 -17.37 15.87
CA ASN A 235 15.93 -16.79 16.53
C ASN A 235 15.54 -16.16 17.88
N PRO A 236 15.77 -16.85 19.03
CA PRO A 236 15.32 -16.37 20.34
C PRO A 236 16.02 -15.10 20.84
N ASN A 237 16.90 -14.51 20.05
CA ASN A 237 17.65 -13.30 20.40
C ASN A 237 17.30 -12.11 19.49
N ALA A 238 16.36 -12.27 18.57
CA ALA A 238 15.98 -11.24 17.60
C ALA A 238 14.47 -11.13 17.45
N VAL A 239 14.02 -10.05 16.87
CA VAL A 239 12.66 -9.86 16.33
C VAL A 239 12.72 -9.79 14.79
N ALA A 240 11.57 -9.80 14.14
CA ALA A 240 11.46 -9.78 12.68
C ALA A 240 12.16 -10.97 11.99
N ASP A 241 12.25 -12.11 12.66
CA ASP A 241 12.73 -13.39 12.12
C ASP A 241 11.59 -14.22 11.49
N CYS A 242 10.66 -13.53 10.84
CA CYS A 242 9.46 -14.09 10.20
C CYS A 242 9.11 -13.33 8.91
N ASP A 243 8.06 -13.78 8.23
CA ASP A 243 7.53 -13.11 7.04
C ASP A 243 6.90 -11.76 7.38
N PHE A 244 6.60 -10.98 6.36
CA PHE A 244 5.84 -9.77 6.49
C PHE A 244 4.45 -10.08 7.05
N LEU A 245 3.90 -9.18 7.85
CA LEU A 245 2.53 -9.33 8.27
C LEU A 245 1.60 -9.28 7.05
N SER A 246 0.58 -10.14 7.04
CA SER A 246 -0.55 -9.91 6.14
C SER A 246 -1.20 -8.61 6.57
N SER A 247 -1.07 -7.59 5.75
CA SER A 247 -1.50 -6.25 6.11
C SER A 247 -2.63 -5.78 5.20
N ARG A 248 -3.38 -4.82 5.72
CA ARG A 248 -4.32 -4.02 4.93
C ARG A 248 -3.60 -2.83 4.32
N ILE A 249 -4.16 -2.33 3.23
CA ILE A 249 -3.81 -1.02 2.68
C ILE A 249 -4.99 -0.10 2.98
N PHE A 250 -4.71 1.02 3.64
CA PHE A 250 -5.74 1.90 4.18
C PHE A 250 -5.46 3.38 3.87
N LYS A 251 -6.43 4.21 4.19
CA LYS A 251 -6.40 5.65 3.94
C LYS A 251 -6.30 6.40 5.26
N VAL A 252 -5.49 7.45 5.30
CA VAL A 252 -5.27 8.31 6.46
C VAL A 252 -5.51 9.76 6.08
N ALA A 253 -6.13 10.52 6.97
CA ALA A 253 -6.34 11.95 6.80
C ALA A 253 -5.87 12.75 8.02
N TRP A 254 -5.67 14.04 7.81
CA TRP A 254 -5.60 15.01 8.88
C TRP A 254 -6.88 14.99 9.73
N SER A 255 -6.74 15.09 11.03
CA SER A 255 -7.89 14.98 11.96
C SER A 255 -9.00 16.02 11.74
N GLY A 256 -8.69 17.19 11.18
CA GLY A 256 -9.68 18.22 10.83
C GLY A 256 -10.34 18.02 9.45
N PHE A 257 -9.99 16.98 8.72
CA PHE A 257 -10.47 16.76 7.33
C PHE A 257 -11.98 16.65 7.26
N GLN A 258 -12.60 15.86 8.12
CA GLN A 258 -14.05 15.64 8.14
C GLN A 258 -14.83 16.92 8.48
N ASP A 259 -14.31 17.74 9.37
CA ASP A 259 -14.95 19.02 9.73
C ASP A 259 -14.86 20.04 8.59
N GLN A 260 -13.76 20.05 7.86
CA GLN A 260 -13.53 21.01 6.77
C GLN A 260 -14.20 20.57 5.47
N TRP A 261 -14.19 19.27 5.13
CA TRP A 261 -14.71 18.70 3.88
C TRP A 261 -15.57 17.45 4.15
N PRO A 262 -16.73 17.57 4.79
CA PRO A 262 -17.51 16.42 5.23
C PRO A 262 -17.94 15.49 4.10
N ALA A 263 -18.38 15.99 2.94
CA ALA A 263 -18.73 15.13 1.82
C ALA A 263 -17.48 14.49 1.17
N ALA A 264 -16.34 15.18 1.13
CA ALA A 264 -15.08 14.57 0.68
C ALA A 264 -14.64 13.43 1.60
N TYR A 265 -14.85 13.55 2.91
CA TYR A 265 -14.58 12.47 3.86
C TYR A 265 -15.41 11.21 3.53
N GLU A 266 -16.73 11.36 3.32
CA GLU A 266 -17.62 10.25 2.96
C GLU A 266 -17.26 9.65 1.59
N ILE A 267 -16.85 10.48 0.61
CA ILE A 267 -16.35 9.99 -0.68
C ILE A 267 -15.10 9.14 -0.48
N LEU A 268 -14.13 9.62 0.28
CA LEU A 268 -12.89 8.87 0.54
C LEU A 268 -13.14 7.63 1.39
N GLU A 269 -14.08 7.64 2.33
CA GLU A 269 -14.46 6.46 3.10
C GLU A 269 -15.04 5.38 2.18
N ALA A 270 -15.95 5.77 1.27
CA ALA A 270 -16.59 4.86 0.32
C ALA A 270 -15.65 4.41 -0.83
N TYR A 271 -14.61 5.19 -1.12
CA TYR A 271 -13.67 4.89 -2.20
C TYR A 271 -12.89 3.60 -1.92
N GLN A 272 -12.97 2.67 -2.85
CA GLN A 272 -12.18 1.44 -2.89
C GLN A 272 -11.63 1.23 -4.29
N LEU A 273 -10.49 0.55 -4.39
CA LEU A 273 -9.85 0.18 -5.64
C LEU A 273 -9.64 -1.34 -5.68
N MET A 274 -9.98 -1.96 -6.80
CA MET A 274 -9.74 -3.38 -6.98
C MET A 274 -8.28 -3.64 -7.34
N THR A 275 -7.72 -4.72 -6.79
CA THR A 275 -6.33 -5.13 -7.03
C THR A 275 -6.02 -5.26 -8.53
N GLU A 276 -6.90 -5.89 -9.28
CA GLU A 276 -6.74 -6.14 -10.71
C GLU A 276 -6.75 -4.84 -11.51
N ASP A 277 -7.62 -3.89 -11.14
CA ASP A 277 -7.72 -2.60 -11.81
C ASP A 277 -6.45 -1.76 -11.59
N GLN A 278 -5.93 -1.74 -10.37
CA GLN A 278 -4.67 -1.05 -10.09
C GLN A 278 -3.52 -1.64 -10.90
N GLN A 279 -3.39 -2.98 -10.94
CA GLN A 279 -2.33 -3.66 -11.69
C GLN A 279 -2.39 -3.36 -13.19
N VAL A 280 -3.59 -3.31 -13.78
CA VAL A 280 -3.78 -2.95 -15.19
C VAL A 280 -3.34 -1.51 -15.45
N MET A 281 -3.75 -0.58 -14.60
CA MET A 281 -3.36 0.83 -14.71
C MET A 281 -1.85 1.02 -14.51
N MET A 282 -1.24 0.33 -13.54
CA MET A 282 0.22 0.34 -13.37
C MET A 282 0.94 -0.12 -14.63
N GLY A 283 0.48 -1.21 -15.26
CA GLY A 283 1.05 -1.70 -16.52
C GLY A 283 0.98 -0.66 -17.64
N ALA A 284 -0.13 0.05 -17.77
CA ALA A 284 -0.28 1.12 -18.77
C ALA A 284 0.69 2.29 -18.52
N VAL A 285 0.96 2.61 -17.25
CA VAL A 285 1.92 3.67 -16.89
C VAL A 285 3.37 3.20 -17.09
N ASP A 286 3.76 2.09 -16.46
CA ASP A 286 5.16 1.68 -16.35
C ASP A 286 5.70 1.00 -17.61
N VAL A 287 4.84 0.28 -18.35
CA VAL A 287 5.23 -0.47 -19.54
C VAL A 287 4.95 0.32 -20.82
N ASP A 288 3.74 0.89 -20.91
CA ASP A 288 3.31 1.61 -22.11
C ASP A 288 3.72 3.09 -22.08
N GLY A 289 4.21 3.59 -20.94
CA GLY A 289 4.73 4.96 -20.77
C GLY A 289 3.65 6.03 -20.81
N ARG A 290 2.40 5.68 -20.43
CA ARG A 290 1.27 6.59 -20.41
C ARG A 290 1.28 7.48 -19.17
N ALA A 291 0.71 8.66 -19.25
CA ALA A 291 0.54 9.54 -18.09
C ALA A 291 -0.51 8.94 -17.12
N VAL A 292 -0.21 9.01 -15.82
CA VAL A 292 -1.10 8.47 -14.76
C VAL A 292 -2.48 9.11 -14.85
N GLU A 293 -2.53 10.43 -15.05
CA GLU A 293 -3.76 11.23 -15.13
C GLU A 293 -4.67 10.75 -16.27
N GLU A 294 -4.09 10.41 -17.43
CA GLU A 294 -4.84 9.92 -18.60
C GLU A 294 -5.40 8.51 -18.34
N VAL A 295 -4.56 7.62 -17.79
CA VAL A 295 -4.96 6.23 -17.49
C VAL A 295 -6.10 6.22 -16.46
N VAL A 296 -5.98 7.04 -15.43
CA VAL A 296 -7.01 7.17 -14.39
C VAL A 296 -8.29 7.79 -14.96
N ALA A 297 -8.20 8.82 -15.82
CA ALA A 297 -9.39 9.42 -16.44
C ALA A 297 -10.17 8.42 -17.29
N GLU A 298 -9.49 7.54 -18.03
CA GLU A 298 -10.12 6.45 -18.78
C GLU A 298 -10.82 5.45 -17.84
N TYR A 299 -10.11 5.00 -16.79
CA TYR A 299 -10.69 4.10 -15.79
C TYR A 299 -11.95 4.68 -15.15
N LEU A 300 -11.94 5.96 -14.75
CA LEU A 300 -13.12 6.63 -14.18
C LEU A 300 -14.26 6.79 -15.19
N ALA A 301 -13.95 7.01 -16.46
CA ALA A 301 -14.97 7.08 -17.51
C ALA A 301 -15.65 5.71 -17.75
N GLU A 302 -14.90 4.61 -17.68
CA GLU A 302 -15.43 3.25 -17.76
C GLU A 302 -16.28 2.88 -16.53
N ASN A 303 -15.99 3.49 -15.36
CA ASN A 303 -16.67 3.27 -14.09
C ASN A 303 -17.61 4.44 -13.68
N ALA A 304 -18.04 5.26 -14.63
CA ALA A 304 -18.76 6.51 -14.36
C ALA A 304 -20.04 6.35 -13.52
N ASP A 305 -20.76 5.24 -13.65
CA ASP A 305 -21.97 4.96 -12.87
C ASP A 305 -21.63 4.75 -11.38
N ALA A 306 -20.54 4.01 -11.07
CA ALA A 306 -20.09 3.78 -9.70
C ALA A 306 -19.55 5.07 -9.07
N VAL A 307 -18.77 5.86 -9.82
CA VAL A 307 -18.25 7.17 -9.38
C VAL A 307 -19.41 8.12 -9.07
N SER A 308 -20.38 8.21 -9.98
CA SER A 308 -21.56 9.05 -9.77
C SER A 308 -22.38 8.62 -8.56
N ALA A 309 -22.47 7.31 -8.29
CA ALA A 309 -23.20 6.79 -7.14
C ALA A 309 -22.51 7.16 -5.81
N ILE A 310 -21.16 7.06 -5.74
CA ILE A 310 -20.37 7.47 -4.56
C ILE A 310 -20.56 8.96 -4.28
N ILE A 311 -20.39 9.81 -5.31
CA ILE A 311 -20.56 11.27 -5.17
C ILE A 311 -21.98 11.61 -4.74
N ALA A 312 -23.01 11.01 -5.38
CA ALA A 312 -24.39 11.26 -5.04
C ALA A 312 -24.74 10.82 -3.62
N ALA A 313 -24.18 9.72 -3.14
CA ALA A 313 -24.41 9.25 -1.76
C ALA A 313 -23.86 10.23 -0.72
N ALA A 314 -22.72 10.86 -1.00
CA ALA A 314 -22.08 11.81 -0.11
C ALA A 314 -22.66 13.24 -0.18
N THR A 315 -23.28 13.63 -1.33
CA THR A 315 -23.64 15.03 -1.59
C THR A 315 -25.16 15.30 -1.73
N GLN A 316 -26.03 14.29 -1.67
CA GLN A 316 -27.48 14.39 -1.77
C GLN A 316 -28.16 14.20 -0.44
#